data_e1c0e15422e02e2fbcf25b189fcbc7b9
#
_entry.id   e1c0e15422e02e2fbcf25b189fcbc7b9
#
_cell.length_a   1.000
_cell.length_b   1.000
_cell.length_c   1.000
_cell.angle_alpha   90.00
_cell.angle_beta   90.00
_cell.angle_gamma   90.00
#
_symmetry.space_group_name_H-M   'P 1'
#
loop_
_entity.id
_entity.type
_entity.pdbx_description
1 polymer ?
#
loop_
_entity_poly.entity_id
_entity_poly.type
_entity_poly.pdbx_seq_one_letter_code
_entity_poly.pdbx_strand_id
1 'polypeptide(L)'
;MRSSNLFLSSFSLVLIFFAYFGSGICIHAQEFPNKPITMVMPYAPGGPGDTITRLFAGSMQKILGQQINVDNTSGASGSIGTAKVARSKPDGYTLLMIHVSHATNMAMYKSLSYHPVDDFEPIGLATNGPMIIVARNDFPPKDINDFVSYIKSHQSNISLANAGVGSASHLCGLMMMNVLGVKLNEIPYKGTGPALIDLMGGQVDLLCDQTSGTVPSIKAGKIKAYASANKNRLPSLPNTPSITEAGIKGLDINISFGLYAPKGTPKVVLEKLTLALQQSVSDPDIKKRLDAMGISAVSLEQATPSYLRSHLKNEIETL
;
A
#
# COMPACT_ATOMS: atom_id res chain seq x y z
N MET A 1 -37.85 71.69 43.46
CA MET A 1 -37.36 70.37 43.97
C MET A 1 -37.98 69.27 43.16
N ARG A 2 -37.33 68.78 42.08
CA ARG A 2 -37.62 67.52 41.36
C ARG A 2 -36.73 67.47 40.11
N SER A 3 -35.51 67.02 40.23
CA SER A 3 -34.69 66.57 39.04
C SER A 3 -33.41 65.93 39.53
N SER A 4 -33.42 64.63 39.93
CA SER A 4 -32.17 63.91 40.22
C SER A 4 -32.32 62.37 40.22
N ASN A 5 -33.31 61.78 39.51
CA ASN A 5 -33.47 60.31 39.50
C ASN A 5 -33.46 59.66 38.10
N LEU A 6 -33.05 60.36 37.04
CA LEU A 6 -33.04 59.78 35.67
C LEU A 6 -31.67 59.36 35.15
N PHE A 7 -30.55 59.62 35.86
CA PHE A 7 -29.21 59.29 35.36
C PHE A 7 -28.63 57.95 35.88
N LEU A 8 -29.23 57.30 36.87
CA LEU A 8 -28.72 56.04 37.41
C LEU A 8 -29.26 54.77 36.71
N SER A 9 -30.34 54.87 35.95
CA SER A 9 -30.93 53.65 35.29
C SER A 9 -30.26 53.30 33.98
N SER A 10 -29.61 54.26 33.30
CA SER A 10 -28.95 54.04 31.99
C SER A 10 -27.58 53.39 32.09
N PHE A 11 -26.89 53.52 33.23
CA PHE A 11 -25.56 52.95 33.41
C PHE A 11 -25.58 51.44 33.79
N SER A 12 -26.65 50.98 34.40
CA SER A 12 -26.80 49.54 34.76
C SER A 12 -27.17 48.67 33.58
N LEU A 13 -27.82 49.19 32.52
CA LEU A 13 -28.20 48.40 31.34
C LEU A 13 -27.00 48.15 30.39
N VAL A 14 -26.05 49.04 30.36
CA VAL A 14 -24.84 48.90 29.46
C VAL A 14 -23.86 47.87 30.06
N LEU A 15 -23.76 47.75 31.37
CA LEU A 15 -22.90 46.75 32.03
C LEU A 15 -23.41 45.32 31.90
N ILE A 16 -24.71 45.09 31.75
CA ILE A 16 -25.30 43.75 31.55
C ILE A 16 -25.10 43.28 30.10
N PHE A 17 -25.03 44.18 29.11
CA PHE A 17 -24.82 43.83 27.71
C PHE A 17 -23.36 43.40 27.44
N PHE A 18 -22.38 43.87 28.18
CA PHE A 18 -20.97 43.47 28.03
C PHE A 18 -20.63 42.13 28.71
N ALA A 19 -21.44 41.71 29.72
CA ALA A 19 -21.22 40.43 30.41
C ALA A 19 -21.68 39.21 29.56
N TYR A 20 -22.56 39.40 28.58
CA TYR A 20 -23.06 38.30 27.69
C TYR A 20 -22.19 38.02 26.48
N PHE A 21 -21.23 38.92 26.12
CA PHE A 21 -20.31 38.70 24.99
C PHE A 21 -19.00 38.01 25.36
N GLY A 22 -18.79 37.72 26.64
CA GLY A 22 -17.58 37.06 27.16
C GLY A 22 -17.62 35.55 27.25
N SER A 23 -18.73 34.90 26.86
CA SER A 23 -18.76 33.42 26.74
C SER A 23 -18.05 33.01 25.47
N GLY A 24 -16.72 33.05 25.50
CA GLY A 24 -15.89 32.41 24.45
C GLY A 24 -16.40 30.97 24.27
N ILE A 25 -17.06 30.72 23.16
CA ILE A 25 -17.36 29.36 22.72
C ILE A 25 -15.97 28.71 22.57
N CYS A 26 -15.52 27.99 23.60
CA CYS A 26 -14.47 26.99 23.44
C CYS A 26 -14.98 26.01 22.40
N ILE A 27 -14.70 26.29 21.14
CA ILE A 27 -14.79 25.28 20.10
C ILE A 27 -13.75 24.23 20.53
N HIS A 28 -14.21 23.23 21.28
CA HIS A 28 -13.46 22.01 21.44
C HIS A 28 -13.26 21.49 20.01
N ALA A 29 -12.08 21.75 19.46
CA ALA A 29 -11.67 21.09 18.25
C ALA A 29 -11.82 19.59 18.53
N GLN A 30 -12.82 18.96 17.89
CA GLN A 30 -13.11 17.54 18.09
C GLN A 30 -11.81 16.77 17.89
N GLU A 31 -11.38 16.06 18.93
CA GLU A 31 -10.09 15.40 18.92
C GLU A 31 -10.07 14.32 17.82
N PHE A 32 -9.14 14.43 16.87
CA PHE A 32 -8.94 13.41 15.84
C PHE A 32 -8.27 12.17 16.45
N PRO A 33 -8.70 10.92 16.11
CA PRO A 33 -9.93 10.60 15.37
C PRO A 33 -11.13 10.43 16.30
N ASN A 34 -12.33 10.86 15.88
CA ASN A 34 -13.60 10.72 16.62
C ASN A 34 -14.69 9.97 15.83
N LYS A 35 -14.37 9.48 14.63
CA LYS A 35 -15.22 8.66 13.74
C LYS A 35 -14.36 7.63 13.02
N PRO A 36 -14.94 6.60 12.41
CA PRO A 36 -14.21 5.60 11.66
C PRO A 36 -13.37 6.20 10.51
N ILE A 37 -12.18 5.63 10.32
CA ILE A 37 -11.25 5.97 9.23
C ILE A 37 -11.45 4.96 8.09
N THR A 38 -11.34 5.40 6.84
CA THR A 38 -11.31 4.54 5.66
C THR A 38 -9.88 4.47 5.12
N MET A 39 -9.31 3.26 5.04
CA MET A 39 -8.03 3.02 4.41
C MET A 39 -8.26 2.37 3.04
N VAL A 40 -8.04 3.13 1.97
CA VAL A 40 -8.24 2.67 0.60
C VAL A 40 -7.02 1.86 0.17
N MET A 41 -7.29 0.61 -0.25
CA MET A 41 -6.36 -0.26 -0.96
C MET A 41 -6.81 -0.34 -2.43
N PRO A 42 -6.07 0.24 -3.40
CA PRO A 42 -6.60 0.45 -4.75
C PRO A 42 -6.49 -0.79 -5.65
N TYR A 43 -6.58 -1.98 -5.06
CA TYR A 43 -6.57 -3.27 -5.76
C TYR A 43 -7.64 -4.22 -5.19
N ALA A 44 -7.99 -5.24 -5.96
CA ALA A 44 -8.95 -6.26 -5.54
C ALA A 44 -8.49 -6.99 -4.26
N PRO A 45 -9.44 -7.44 -3.42
CA PRO A 45 -9.12 -8.15 -2.18
C PRO A 45 -8.38 -9.47 -2.42
N GLY A 46 -7.70 -9.96 -1.39
CA GLY A 46 -7.00 -11.25 -1.38
C GLY A 46 -5.57 -11.23 -1.92
N GLY A 47 -5.08 -10.09 -2.47
CA GLY A 47 -3.68 -9.91 -2.86
C GLY A 47 -2.80 -9.38 -1.72
N PRO A 48 -1.48 -9.22 -1.99
CA PRO A 48 -0.50 -8.72 -1.02
C PRO A 48 -0.91 -7.42 -0.35
N GLY A 49 -1.33 -6.44 -1.15
CA GLY A 49 -1.73 -5.13 -0.65
C GLY A 49 -2.93 -5.19 0.29
N ASP A 50 -3.93 -6.01 -0.01
CA ASP A 50 -5.10 -6.20 0.87
C ASP A 50 -4.68 -6.81 2.20
N THR A 51 -3.83 -7.84 2.18
CA THR A 51 -3.30 -8.50 3.38
C THR A 51 -2.53 -7.52 4.26
N ILE A 52 -1.63 -6.73 3.68
CA ILE A 52 -0.83 -5.72 4.39
C ILE A 52 -1.75 -4.62 4.93
N THR A 53 -2.65 -4.10 4.10
CA THR A 53 -3.57 -3.02 4.50
C THR A 53 -4.43 -3.43 5.71
N ARG A 54 -5.00 -4.66 5.70
CA ARG A 54 -5.80 -5.17 6.84
C ARG A 54 -4.97 -5.37 8.09
N LEU A 55 -3.73 -5.81 7.95
CA LEU A 55 -2.81 -5.99 9.07
C LEU A 55 -2.52 -4.66 9.77
N PHE A 56 -2.17 -3.62 8.99
CA PHE A 56 -1.91 -2.29 9.53
C PHE A 56 -3.17 -1.57 9.99
N ALA A 57 -4.28 -1.71 9.29
CA ALA A 57 -5.58 -1.17 9.74
C ALA A 57 -5.97 -1.72 11.13
N GLY A 58 -5.82 -3.04 11.34
CA GLY A 58 -6.11 -3.67 12.63
C GLY A 58 -5.17 -3.22 13.76
N SER A 59 -3.88 -2.97 13.48
CA SER A 59 -2.93 -2.45 14.46
C SER A 59 -3.20 -0.98 14.77
N MET A 60 -3.27 -0.13 13.74
CA MET A 60 -3.52 1.31 13.91
C MET A 60 -4.88 1.61 14.55
N GLN A 61 -5.91 0.78 14.29
CA GLN A 61 -7.22 0.88 14.95
C GLN A 61 -7.11 0.78 16.47
N LYS A 62 -6.29 -0.15 16.97
CA LYS A 62 -6.07 -0.33 18.43
C LYS A 62 -5.36 0.89 19.03
N ILE A 63 -4.39 1.44 18.30
CA ILE A 63 -3.58 2.59 18.75
C ILE A 63 -4.40 3.89 18.73
N LEU A 64 -5.19 4.09 17.69
CA LEU A 64 -5.98 5.31 17.48
C LEU A 64 -7.33 5.28 18.25
N GLY A 65 -7.75 4.10 18.75
CA GLY A 65 -9.03 3.95 19.45
C GLY A 65 -10.26 4.12 18.54
N GLN A 66 -10.10 4.06 17.22
CA GLN A 66 -11.17 4.23 16.24
C GLN A 66 -11.09 3.14 15.15
N GLN A 67 -12.26 2.69 14.69
CA GLN A 67 -12.35 1.69 13.63
C GLN A 67 -11.68 2.16 12.34
N ILE A 68 -10.92 1.27 11.69
CA ILE A 68 -10.35 1.50 10.36
C ILE A 68 -10.93 0.48 9.40
N ASN A 69 -11.75 0.96 8.47
CA ASN A 69 -12.36 0.14 7.42
C ASN A 69 -11.45 0.09 6.19
N VAL A 70 -11.22 -1.10 5.66
CA VAL A 70 -10.46 -1.26 4.42
C VAL A 70 -11.42 -1.24 3.23
N ASP A 71 -11.15 -0.35 2.28
CA ASP A 71 -11.92 -0.19 1.05
C ASP A 71 -11.08 -0.58 -0.17
N ASN A 72 -11.47 -1.66 -0.85
CA ASN A 72 -10.80 -2.16 -2.05
C ASN A 72 -11.38 -1.51 -3.31
N THR A 73 -11.04 -0.24 -3.59
CA THR A 73 -11.45 0.48 -4.82
C THR A 73 -10.47 0.17 -5.96
N SER A 74 -10.66 -0.96 -6.66
CA SER A 74 -9.74 -1.46 -7.68
C SER A 74 -9.99 -0.90 -9.08
N GLY A 75 -8.98 -0.96 -9.94
CA GLY A 75 -9.05 -0.66 -11.38
C GLY A 75 -7.91 0.25 -11.86
N ALA A 76 -7.57 0.11 -13.16
CA ALA A 76 -6.50 0.85 -13.83
C ALA A 76 -5.20 0.92 -12.99
N SER A 77 -4.69 -0.24 -12.57
CA SER A 77 -3.49 -0.39 -11.72
C SER A 77 -3.50 0.48 -10.47
N GLY A 78 -4.66 0.57 -9.84
CA GLY A 78 -4.86 1.34 -8.62
C GLY A 78 -5.16 2.83 -8.84
N SER A 79 -5.11 3.35 -10.06
CA SER A 79 -5.31 4.79 -10.30
C SER A 79 -6.71 5.26 -9.92
N ILE A 80 -7.74 4.40 -10.04
CA ILE A 80 -9.13 4.74 -9.65
C ILE A 80 -9.22 5.00 -8.15
N GLY A 81 -8.74 4.06 -7.33
CA GLY A 81 -8.76 4.20 -5.86
C GLY A 81 -7.85 5.33 -5.37
N THR A 82 -6.70 5.51 -6.01
CA THR A 82 -5.76 6.60 -5.70
C THR A 82 -6.40 7.97 -5.98
N ALA A 83 -7.06 8.12 -7.14
CA ALA A 83 -7.78 9.35 -7.48
C ALA A 83 -8.95 9.65 -6.53
N LYS A 84 -9.63 8.61 -6.02
CA LYS A 84 -10.67 8.76 -5.00
C LYS A 84 -10.10 9.40 -3.73
N VAL A 85 -8.93 8.94 -3.27
CA VAL A 85 -8.28 9.51 -2.08
C VAL A 85 -7.79 10.94 -2.34
N ALA A 86 -7.15 11.22 -3.49
CA ALA A 86 -6.70 12.56 -3.85
C ALA A 86 -7.83 13.61 -3.78
N ARG A 87 -9.07 13.22 -4.10
CA ARG A 87 -10.26 14.10 -4.08
C ARG A 87 -11.03 14.07 -2.76
N SER A 88 -10.60 13.27 -1.79
CA SER A 88 -11.25 13.18 -0.49
C SER A 88 -10.96 14.41 0.36
N LYS A 89 -11.80 14.65 1.39
CA LYS A 89 -11.56 15.72 2.35
C LYS A 89 -10.22 15.52 3.06
N PRO A 90 -9.39 16.57 3.18
CA PRO A 90 -8.10 16.47 3.84
C PRO A 90 -8.24 16.55 5.37
N ASP A 91 -9.04 15.64 5.95
CA ASP A 91 -9.36 15.61 7.38
C ASP A 91 -8.75 14.39 8.11
N GLY A 92 -7.99 13.54 7.39
CA GLY A 92 -7.35 12.34 7.94
C GLY A 92 -8.25 11.10 8.01
N TYR A 93 -9.52 11.18 7.61
CA TYR A 93 -10.45 10.04 7.66
C TYR A 93 -10.50 9.20 6.38
N THR A 94 -9.78 9.61 5.34
CA THR A 94 -9.57 8.80 4.13
C THR A 94 -8.07 8.72 3.85
N LEU A 95 -7.53 7.51 3.90
CA LEU A 95 -6.11 7.25 3.72
C LEU A 95 -5.90 6.34 2.51
N LEU A 96 -4.70 6.36 1.93
CA LEU A 96 -4.28 5.50 0.83
C LEU A 96 -3.13 4.62 1.28
N MET A 97 -3.27 3.29 1.14
CA MET A 97 -2.16 2.35 1.23
C MET A 97 -1.82 1.89 -0.18
N ILE A 98 -0.60 2.19 -0.66
CA ILE A 98 -0.21 1.89 -2.05
C ILE A 98 1.28 1.57 -2.14
N HIS A 99 1.67 0.88 -3.21
CA HIS A 99 3.04 0.51 -3.54
C HIS A 99 3.54 1.29 -4.77
N VAL A 100 4.60 0.79 -5.42
CA VAL A 100 5.31 1.37 -6.59
C VAL A 100 4.38 1.86 -7.71
N SER A 101 3.15 1.34 -7.85
CA SER A 101 2.21 1.85 -8.85
C SER A 101 1.84 3.33 -8.64
N HIS A 102 2.06 3.87 -7.45
CA HIS A 102 1.91 5.31 -7.21
C HIS A 102 2.89 6.14 -8.07
N ALA A 103 4.09 5.62 -8.28
CA ALA A 103 5.09 6.22 -9.17
C ALA A 103 4.86 5.83 -10.64
N THR A 104 4.74 4.52 -10.93
CA THR A 104 4.70 4.00 -12.32
C THR A 104 3.50 4.46 -13.11
N ASN A 105 2.38 4.76 -12.45
CA ASN A 105 1.17 5.25 -13.15
C ASN A 105 1.42 6.56 -13.91
N MET A 106 2.37 7.39 -13.48
CA MET A 106 2.76 8.59 -14.23
C MET A 106 3.34 8.26 -15.61
N ALA A 107 4.15 7.22 -15.70
CA ALA A 107 4.76 6.80 -16.96
C ALA A 107 3.80 5.96 -17.83
N MET A 108 2.90 5.21 -17.20
CA MET A 108 2.05 4.23 -17.89
C MET A 108 0.72 4.81 -18.40
N TYR A 109 0.21 5.89 -17.81
CA TYR A 109 -1.07 6.49 -18.18
C TYR A 109 -0.89 7.91 -18.70
N LYS A 110 -1.29 8.14 -19.96
CA LYS A 110 -1.20 9.48 -20.61
C LYS A 110 -1.99 10.57 -19.89
N SER A 111 -3.02 10.20 -19.14
CA SER A 111 -3.89 11.12 -18.41
C SER A 111 -4.23 10.52 -17.04
N LEU A 112 -3.50 10.94 -16.02
CA LEU A 112 -3.87 10.70 -14.63
C LEU A 112 -4.73 11.84 -14.11
N SER A 113 -5.71 11.50 -13.29
CA SER A 113 -6.57 12.49 -12.65
C SER A 113 -6.07 12.96 -11.28
N TYR A 114 -4.80 12.69 -10.97
CA TYR A 114 -4.08 13.09 -9.77
C TYR A 114 -2.57 13.17 -10.06
N HIS A 115 -1.85 13.92 -9.24
CA HIS A 115 -0.39 13.95 -9.22
C HIS A 115 0.14 13.25 -7.95
N PRO A 116 0.96 12.17 -8.04
CA PRO A 116 1.32 11.34 -6.88
C PRO A 116 2.11 12.09 -5.80
N VAL A 117 2.84 13.15 -6.15
CA VAL A 117 3.61 13.96 -5.19
C VAL A 117 2.79 15.13 -4.64
N ASP A 118 2.02 15.82 -5.51
CA ASP A 118 1.42 17.10 -5.15
C ASP A 118 0.03 16.98 -4.52
N ASP A 119 -0.71 15.90 -4.80
CA ASP A 119 -2.07 15.70 -4.29
C ASP A 119 -2.12 14.89 -2.98
N PHE A 120 -0.97 14.53 -2.41
CA PHE A 120 -0.89 13.71 -1.21
C PHE A 120 0.07 14.26 -0.17
N GLU A 121 -0.24 13.96 1.09
CA GLU A 121 0.68 14.08 2.22
C GLU A 121 1.17 12.67 2.59
N PRO A 122 2.47 12.39 2.50
CA PRO A 122 3.03 11.12 2.95
C PRO A 122 2.95 11.00 4.48
N ILE A 123 2.66 9.79 4.97
CA ILE A 123 2.64 9.46 6.40
C ILE A 123 3.89 8.65 6.75
N GLY A 124 4.21 7.63 5.97
CA GLY A 124 5.41 6.81 6.14
C GLY A 124 5.34 5.50 5.38
N LEU A 125 6.48 4.83 5.18
CA LEU A 125 6.51 3.46 4.70
C LEU A 125 6.03 2.50 5.80
N ALA A 126 5.37 1.41 5.39
CA ALA A 126 4.85 0.36 6.27
C ALA A 126 5.68 -0.92 6.17
N THR A 127 5.93 -1.39 4.95
CA THR A 127 6.61 -2.67 4.69
C THR A 127 7.53 -2.56 3.49
N ASN A 128 8.50 -3.49 3.45
CA ASN A 128 9.29 -3.81 2.29
C ASN A 128 9.38 -5.33 2.14
N GLY A 129 9.28 -5.84 0.92
CA GLY A 129 9.37 -7.27 0.69
C GLY A 129 9.60 -7.65 -0.76
N PRO A 130 10.21 -8.83 -0.99
CA PRO A 130 10.57 -9.31 -2.31
C PRO A 130 9.37 -9.79 -3.10
N MET A 131 9.54 -9.83 -4.42
CA MET A 131 8.69 -10.56 -5.33
C MET A 131 9.15 -12.02 -5.43
N ILE A 132 8.27 -12.88 -5.93
CA ILE A 132 8.54 -14.31 -6.13
C ILE A 132 7.86 -14.79 -7.42
N ILE A 133 8.59 -15.60 -8.19
CA ILE A 133 8.07 -16.24 -9.40
C ILE A 133 7.35 -17.52 -8.97
N VAL A 134 6.07 -17.58 -9.27
CA VAL A 134 5.20 -18.73 -8.97
C VAL A 134 4.48 -19.23 -10.21
N ALA A 135 4.09 -20.50 -10.20
CA ALA A 135 3.31 -21.13 -11.25
C ALA A 135 2.18 -21.99 -10.68
N ARG A 136 1.21 -22.35 -11.54
CA ARG A 136 0.22 -23.39 -11.21
C ARG A 136 0.90 -24.69 -10.78
N ASN A 137 0.23 -25.45 -9.94
CA ASN A 137 0.86 -26.58 -9.26
C ASN A 137 1.34 -27.70 -10.22
N ASP A 138 0.65 -27.91 -11.32
CA ASP A 138 0.96 -28.90 -12.36
C ASP A 138 1.83 -28.35 -13.51
N PHE A 139 2.39 -27.12 -13.36
CA PHE A 139 3.31 -26.56 -14.36
C PHE A 139 4.51 -27.49 -14.55
N PRO A 140 4.91 -27.84 -15.81
CA PRO A 140 5.84 -28.93 -16.08
C PRO A 140 7.22 -28.85 -15.44
N PRO A 141 7.94 -27.68 -15.44
CA PRO A 141 9.29 -27.59 -14.89
C PRO A 141 9.40 -28.01 -13.41
N LYS A 142 10.51 -28.67 -13.06
CA LYS A 142 10.76 -29.18 -11.70
C LYS A 142 11.49 -28.18 -10.82
N ASP A 143 12.39 -27.41 -11.41
CA ASP A 143 13.21 -26.42 -10.72
C ASP A 143 13.41 -25.16 -11.59
N ILE A 144 14.20 -24.20 -11.10
CA ILE A 144 14.41 -22.92 -11.79
C ILE A 144 15.19 -23.07 -13.10
N ASN A 145 16.08 -24.05 -13.23
CA ASN A 145 16.84 -24.26 -14.47
C ASN A 145 15.95 -24.86 -15.56
N ASP A 146 15.17 -25.87 -15.19
CA ASP A 146 14.13 -26.45 -16.06
C ASP A 146 13.13 -25.35 -16.48
N PHE A 147 12.73 -24.47 -15.53
CA PHE A 147 11.81 -23.35 -15.77
C PHE A 147 12.34 -22.40 -16.83
N VAL A 148 13.59 -21.96 -16.71
CA VAL A 148 14.22 -21.06 -17.71
C VAL A 148 14.26 -21.71 -19.09
N SER A 149 14.64 -22.98 -19.17
CA SER A 149 14.71 -23.74 -20.42
C SER A 149 13.33 -23.92 -21.05
N TYR A 150 12.34 -24.29 -20.22
CA TYR A 150 10.96 -24.51 -20.64
C TYR A 150 10.30 -23.23 -21.15
N ILE A 151 10.46 -22.12 -20.43
CA ILE A 151 9.88 -20.84 -20.85
C ILE A 151 10.45 -20.38 -22.19
N LYS A 152 11.76 -20.52 -22.41
CA LYS A 152 12.39 -20.15 -23.69
C LYS A 152 11.86 -20.95 -24.88
N SER A 153 11.55 -22.22 -24.68
CA SER A 153 11.06 -23.10 -25.76
C SER A 153 9.54 -23.02 -25.98
N HIS A 154 8.74 -22.56 -25.00
CA HIS A 154 7.28 -22.57 -25.04
C HIS A 154 6.65 -21.18 -24.86
N GLN A 155 7.40 -20.10 -24.97
CA GLN A 155 7.00 -18.75 -24.60
C GLN A 155 5.66 -18.27 -25.19
N SER A 156 5.31 -18.69 -26.41
CA SER A 156 4.06 -18.31 -27.08
C SER A 156 2.80 -18.92 -26.45
N ASN A 157 2.97 -19.99 -25.66
CA ASN A 157 1.88 -20.76 -25.07
C ASN A 157 1.74 -20.57 -23.55
N ILE A 158 2.59 -19.71 -22.97
CA ILE A 158 2.61 -19.48 -21.52
C ILE A 158 1.94 -18.15 -21.18
N SER A 159 0.98 -18.19 -20.29
CA SER A 159 0.29 -17.04 -19.75
C SER A 159 0.94 -16.53 -18.47
N LEU A 160 1.15 -15.23 -18.38
CA LEU A 160 1.68 -14.52 -17.22
C LEU A 160 0.64 -13.55 -16.68
N ALA A 161 0.06 -13.89 -15.53
CA ALA A 161 -0.90 -13.02 -14.85
C ALA A 161 -0.21 -11.83 -14.19
N ASN A 162 -0.89 -10.68 -14.15
CA ASN A 162 -0.46 -9.49 -13.41
C ASN A 162 -1.63 -8.67 -12.87
N ALA A 163 -1.38 -7.70 -12.00
CA ALA A 163 -2.41 -6.85 -11.38
C ALA A 163 -2.78 -5.61 -12.21
N GLY A 164 -2.49 -5.63 -13.50
CA GLY A 164 -2.69 -4.52 -14.45
C GLY A 164 -1.39 -3.78 -14.78
N VAL A 165 -1.41 -3.06 -15.90
CA VAL A 165 -0.26 -2.36 -16.48
C VAL A 165 0.32 -1.34 -15.49
N GLY A 166 1.62 -1.43 -15.15
CA GLY A 166 2.28 -0.55 -14.16
C GLY A 166 2.19 -1.03 -12.72
N SER A 167 1.49 -2.15 -12.44
CA SER A 167 1.50 -2.76 -11.10
C SER A 167 2.85 -3.41 -10.77
N ALA A 168 3.11 -3.68 -9.49
CA ALA A 168 4.30 -4.38 -9.04
C ALA A 168 4.50 -5.74 -9.73
N SER A 169 3.41 -6.52 -9.87
CA SER A 169 3.46 -7.81 -10.55
C SER A 169 3.74 -7.70 -12.05
N HIS A 170 3.21 -6.64 -12.70
CA HIS A 170 3.52 -6.36 -14.11
C HIS A 170 5.00 -5.98 -14.29
N LEU A 171 5.55 -5.09 -13.44
CA LEU A 171 6.97 -4.72 -13.47
C LEU A 171 7.87 -5.94 -13.27
N CYS A 172 7.56 -6.78 -12.28
CA CYS A 172 8.33 -8.01 -12.07
C CYS A 172 8.26 -8.95 -13.29
N GLY A 173 7.08 -9.09 -13.89
CA GLY A 173 6.90 -9.85 -15.13
C GLY A 173 7.71 -9.31 -16.29
N LEU A 174 7.70 -7.99 -16.50
CA LEU A 174 8.50 -7.33 -17.55
C LEU A 174 10.00 -7.51 -17.33
N MET A 175 10.48 -7.32 -16.08
CA MET A 175 11.88 -7.56 -15.74
C MET A 175 12.28 -9.02 -15.99
N MET A 176 11.44 -9.98 -15.58
CA MET A 176 11.65 -11.40 -15.82
C MET A 176 11.73 -11.70 -17.32
N MET A 177 10.77 -11.23 -18.12
CA MET A 177 10.77 -11.42 -19.56
C MET A 177 12.01 -10.81 -20.24
N ASN A 178 12.40 -9.61 -19.83
CA ASN A 178 13.59 -8.93 -20.36
C ASN A 178 14.88 -9.70 -20.03
N VAL A 179 15.07 -10.10 -18.77
CA VAL A 179 16.29 -10.81 -18.33
C VAL A 179 16.40 -12.20 -18.95
N LEU A 180 15.29 -12.89 -19.16
CA LEU A 180 15.27 -14.22 -19.77
C LEU A 180 15.29 -14.17 -21.31
N GLY A 181 15.07 -12.99 -21.90
CA GLY A 181 14.98 -12.82 -23.36
C GLY A 181 13.76 -13.50 -23.97
N VAL A 182 12.61 -13.44 -23.30
CA VAL A 182 11.34 -14.09 -23.72
C VAL A 182 10.19 -13.10 -23.75
N LYS A 183 9.12 -13.46 -24.47
CA LYS A 183 7.86 -12.72 -24.51
C LYS A 183 6.70 -13.66 -24.19
N LEU A 184 6.03 -13.44 -23.06
CA LEU A 184 4.90 -14.24 -22.59
C LEU A 184 3.56 -13.55 -22.90
N ASN A 185 2.47 -14.31 -22.80
CA ASN A 185 1.11 -13.77 -22.94
C ASN A 185 0.67 -13.15 -21.64
N GLU A 186 0.60 -11.82 -21.56
CA GLU A 186 0.23 -11.11 -20.34
C GLU A 186 -1.29 -11.06 -20.15
N ILE A 187 -1.75 -11.48 -18.98
CA ILE A 187 -3.18 -11.51 -18.59
C ILE A 187 -3.38 -10.55 -17.41
N PRO A 188 -3.92 -9.34 -17.67
CA PRO A 188 -4.11 -8.34 -16.62
C PRO A 188 -5.37 -8.59 -15.78
N TYR A 189 -5.25 -8.47 -14.48
CA TYR A 189 -6.32 -8.53 -13.48
C TYR A 189 -6.47 -7.19 -12.75
N LYS A 190 -7.55 -7.03 -11.97
CA LYS A 190 -7.75 -5.85 -11.10
C LYS A 190 -6.98 -5.92 -9.77
N GLY A 191 -6.01 -6.86 -9.66
CA GLY A 191 -5.19 -7.17 -8.49
C GLY A 191 -4.73 -8.61 -8.56
N THR A 192 -3.71 -9.00 -7.79
CA THR A 192 -3.19 -10.38 -7.80
C THR A 192 -4.04 -11.38 -7.02
N GLY A 193 -4.98 -10.93 -6.18
CA GLY A 193 -5.92 -11.85 -5.51
C GLY A 193 -6.71 -12.73 -6.50
N PRO A 194 -7.49 -12.17 -7.43
CA PRO A 194 -8.14 -12.94 -8.50
C PRO A 194 -7.16 -13.73 -9.37
N ALA A 195 -5.99 -13.15 -9.72
CA ALA A 195 -4.96 -13.83 -10.49
C ALA A 195 -4.44 -15.10 -9.79
N LEU A 196 -4.27 -15.04 -8.47
CA LEU A 196 -3.82 -16.18 -7.66
C LEU A 196 -4.88 -17.30 -7.61
N ILE A 197 -6.16 -16.94 -7.59
CA ILE A 197 -7.26 -17.93 -7.68
C ILE A 197 -7.20 -18.65 -9.02
N ASP A 198 -7.06 -17.92 -10.12
CA ASP A 198 -6.98 -18.49 -11.47
C ASP A 198 -5.68 -19.29 -11.68
N LEU A 199 -4.56 -18.87 -11.05
CA LEU A 199 -3.32 -19.66 -11.03
C LEU A 199 -3.50 -20.99 -10.32
N MET A 200 -4.14 -21.00 -9.16
CA MET A 200 -4.45 -22.24 -8.42
C MET A 200 -5.44 -23.13 -9.18
N GLY A 201 -6.34 -22.53 -9.95
CA GLY A 201 -7.32 -23.22 -10.81
C GLY A 201 -6.77 -23.65 -12.17
N GLY A 202 -5.49 -23.36 -12.50
CA GLY A 202 -4.85 -23.72 -13.77
C GLY A 202 -5.32 -22.89 -14.97
N GLN A 203 -6.00 -21.75 -14.76
CA GLN A 203 -6.48 -20.87 -15.83
C GLN A 203 -5.37 -19.98 -16.40
N VAL A 204 -4.32 -19.76 -15.62
CA VAL A 204 -3.08 -19.07 -16.02
C VAL A 204 -1.87 -19.86 -15.52
N ASP A 205 -0.73 -19.71 -16.19
CA ASP A 205 0.47 -20.51 -15.93
C ASP A 205 1.37 -19.92 -14.85
N LEU A 206 1.61 -18.63 -14.92
CA LEU A 206 2.60 -17.92 -14.13
C LEU A 206 2.03 -16.66 -13.48
N LEU A 207 2.65 -16.29 -12.36
CA LEU A 207 2.47 -15.02 -11.70
C LEU A 207 3.81 -14.61 -11.05
N CYS A 208 4.22 -13.35 -11.19
CA CYS A 208 5.22 -12.75 -10.31
C CYS A 208 4.48 -11.87 -9.30
N ASP A 209 4.56 -12.19 -8.03
CA ASP A 209 3.83 -11.46 -6.99
C ASP A 209 4.65 -11.33 -5.71
N GLN A 210 4.22 -10.46 -4.82
CA GLN A 210 4.88 -10.29 -3.53
C GLN A 210 4.60 -11.50 -2.62
N THR A 211 5.60 -11.88 -1.84
CA THR A 211 5.56 -13.06 -0.96
C THR A 211 4.40 -13.05 0.03
N SER A 212 3.97 -11.87 0.49
CA SER A 212 2.83 -11.73 1.41
C SER A 212 1.49 -12.27 0.86
N GLY A 213 1.32 -12.31 -0.46
CA GLY A 213 0.14 -12.91 -1.09
C GLY A 213 0.32 -14.41 -1.38
N THR A 214 1.54 -14.86 -1.67
CA THR A 214 1.81 -16.18 -2.24
C THR A 214 2.30 -17.23 -1.25
N VAL A 215 3.05 -16.84 -0.20
CA VAL A 215 3.65 -17.78 0.77
C VAL A 215 2.64 -18.76 1.39
N PRO A 216 1.42 -18.35 1.79
CA PRO A 216 0.44 -19.30 2.29
C PRO A 216 0.06 -20.40 1.28
N SER A 217 -0.13 -20.02 0.01
CA SER A 217 -0.49 -20.96 -1.06
C SER A 217 0.67 -21.88 -1.47
N ILE A 218 1.91 -21.39 -1.41
CA ILE A 218 3.14 -22.18 -1.62
C ILE A 218 3.27 -23.23 -0.52
N LYS A 219 3.16 -22.83 0.76
CA LYS A 219 3.25 -23.72 1.91
C LYS A 219 2.12 -24.79 1.93
N ALA A 220 0.96 -24.43 1.40
CA ALA A 220 -0.16 -25.36 1.25
C ALA A 220 -0.04 -26.28 0.00
N GLY A 221 1.03 -26.16 -0.79
CA GLY A 221 1.26 -26.95 -2.01
C GLY A 221 0.25 -26.68 -3.13
N LYS A 222 -0.41 -25.52 -3.12
CA LYS A 222 -1.41 -25.14 -4.14
C LYS A 222 -0.78 -24.51 -5.38
N ILE A 223 0.41 -23.96 -5.25
CA ILE A 223 1.20 -23.38 -6.33
C ILE A 223 2.68 -23.73 -6.16
N LYS A 224 3.44 -23.75 -7.25
CA LYS A 224 4.89 -23.93 -7.25
C LYS A 224 5.61 -22.59 -7.14
N ALA A 225 6.70 -22.55 -6.36
CA ALA A 225 7.63 -21.41 -6.32
C ALA A 225 8.94 -21.80 -7.03
N TYR A 226 9.41 -20.95 -7.93
CA TYR A 226 10.66 -21.19 -8.68
C TYR A 226 11.85 -20.43 -8.15
N ALA A 227 11.70 -19.13 -7.90
CA ALA A 227 12.75 -18.31 -7.28
C ALA A 227 12.16 -17.05 -6.63
N SER A 228 12.73 -16.63 -5.51
CA SER A 228 12.48 -15.29 -4.99
C SER A 228 13.32 -14.26 -5.75
N ALA A 229 12.71 -13.16 -6.16
CA ALA A 229 13.38 -12.04 -6.82
C ALA A 229 14.15 -11.19 -5.78
N ASN A 230 15.07 -11.85 -5.05
CA ASN A 230 15.89 -11.28 -3.98
C ASN A 230 17.29 -11.88 -4.04
N LYS A 231 18.28 -11.20 -3.46
CA LYS A 231 19.66 -11.67 -3.38
C LYS A 231 19.84 -12.92 -2.55
N ASN A 232 19.08 -13.04 -1.47
CA ASN A 232 19.17 -14.14 -0.52
C ASN A 232 17.88 -14.96 -0.48
N ARG A 233 17.96 -16.22 -0.04
CA ARG A 233 16.77 -17.03 0.25
C ARG A 233 15.94 -16.40 1.34
N LEU A 234 14.63 -16.64 1.25
CA LEU A 234 13.69 -16.18 2.25
C LEU A 234 13.60 -17.21 3.39
N PRO A 235 13.74 -16.79 4.67
CA PRO A 235 13.57 -17.69 5.80
C PRO A 235 12.20 -18.39 5.82
N SER A 236 11.16 -17.71 5.30
CA SER A 236 9.81 -18.27 5.17
C SER A 236 9.67 -19.37 4.12
N LEU A 237 10.61 -19.46 3.15
CA LEU A 237 10.65 -20.41 2.03
C LEU A 237 12.09 -20.93 1.81
N PRO A 238 12.68 -21.67 2.76
CA PRO A 238 14.10 -22.05 2.72
C PRO A 238 14.47 -22.96 1.55
N ASN A 239 13.49 -23.68 0.98
CA ASN A 239 13.71 -24.57 -0.15
C ASN A 239 13.58 -23.87 -1.52
N THR A 240 13.09 -22.61 -1.55
CA THR A 240 13.00 -21.83 -2.78
C THR A 240 14.30 -21.04 -2.98
N PRO A 241 15.02 -21.22 -4.09
CA PRO A 241 16.26 -20.48 -4.35
C PRO A 241 16.00 -18.98 -4.51
N SER A 242 17.02 -18.19 -4.23
CA SER A 242 17.02 -16.78 -4.63
C SER A 242 17.35 -16.67 -6.12
N ILE A 243 17.02 -15.52 -6.70
CA ILE A 243 17.34 -15.24 -8.12
C ILE A 243 18.85 -15.20 -8.34
N THR A 244 19.64 -14.81 -7.33
CA THR A 244 21.11 -14.81 -7.37
C THR A 244 21.65 -16.24 -7.41
N GLU A 245 21.12 -17.15 -6.58
CA GLU A 245 21.50 -18.58 -6.60
C GLU A 245 21.10 -19.25 -7.93
N ALA A 246 20.01 -18.81 -8.55
CA ALA A 246 19.61 -19.25 -9.88
C ALA A 246 20.49 -18.69 -11.02
N GLY A 247 21.47 -17.84 -10.72
CA GLY A 247 22.35 -17.22 -11.71
C GLY A 247 21.67 -16.18 -12.60
N ILE A 248 20.47 -15.75 -12.28
CA ILE A 248 19.68 -14.77 -13.04
C ILE A 248 19.99 -13.38 -12.49
N LYS A 249 20.72 -12.58 -13.28
CA LYS A 249 21.09 -11.21 -12.90
C LYS A 249 20.04 -10.21 -13.39
N GLY A 250 19.82 -9.13 -12.63
CA GLY A 250 18.93 -8.03 -13.05
C GLY A 250 17.46 -8.22 -12.71
N LEU A 251 17.12 -9.23 -11.88
CA LEU A 251 15.76 -9.45 -11.35
C LEU A 251 15.76 -9.42 -9.82
N ASP A 252 16.36 -8.38 -9.23
CA ASP A 252 16.27 -8.12 -7.79
C ASP A 252 15.29 -6.98 -7.59
N ILE A 253 14.09 -7.30 -7.13
CA ILE A 253 13.00 -6.34 -6.96
C ILE A 253 12.30 -6.53 -5.61
N ASN A 254 12.27 -5.44 -4.85
CA ASN A 254 11.53 -5.33 -3.60
C ASN A 254 10.44 -4.28 -3.72
N ILE A 255 9.30 -4.54 -3.14
CA ILE A 255 8.15 -3.65 -3.19
C ILE A 255 7.83 -3.13 -1.79
N SER A 256 7.80 -1.83 -1.67
CA SER A 256 7.43 -1.11 -0.45
C SER A 256 5.98 -0.65 -0.51
N PHE A 257 5.27 -0.70 0.63
CA PHE A 257 3.96 -0.07 0.78
C PHE A 257 4.08 1.19 1.61
N GLY A 258 3.53 2.29 1.08
CA GLY A 258 3.45 3.59 1.73
C GLY A 258 2.02 3.96 2.10
N LEU A 259 1.88 4.68 3.22
CA LEU A 259 0.63 5.24 3.69
C LEU A 259 0.61 6.75 3.43
N TYR A 260 -0.49 7.23 2.82
CA TYR A 260 -0.67 8.61 2.42
C TYR A 260 -2.04 9.15 2.87
N ALA A 261 -2.14 10.45 3.03
CA ALA A 261 -3.38 11.20 3.20
C ALA A 261 -3.57 12.19 2.03
N PRO A 262 -4.79 12.73 1.79
CA PRO A 262 -5.00 13.79 0.82
C PRO A 262 -4.17 15.03 1.13
N LYS A 263 -3.79 15.78 0.09
CA LYS A 263 -3.08 17.07 0.22
C LYS A 263 -3.84 18.05 1.09
N GLY A 264 -3.11 18.73 1.99
CA GLY A 264 -3.69 19.71 2.92
C GLY A 264 -4.26 19.09 4.21
N THR A 265 -4.06 17.80 4.47
CA THR A 265 -4.39 17.18 5.76
C THR A 265 -3.61 17.90 6.88
N PRO A 266 -4.27 18.33 7.99
CA PRO A 266 -3.64 19.11 9.03
C PRO A 266 -2.43 18.40 9.66
N LYS A 267 -1.38 19.15 9.96
CA LYS A 267 -0.13 18.63 10.51
C LYS A 267 -0.33 17.77 11.77
N VAL A 268 -1.18 18.23 12.69
CA VAL A 268 -1.49 17.49 13.93
C VAL A 268 -2.13 16.12 13.67
N VAL A 269 -2.92 16.00 12.60
CA VAL A 269 -3.54 14.75 12.16
C VAL A 269 -2.48 13.83 11.56
N LEU A 270 -1.61 14.37 10.68
CA LEU A 270 -0.50 13.62 10.09
C LEU A 270 0.46 13.09 11.16
N GLU A 271 0.80 13.89 12.18
CA GLU A 271 1.63 13.47 13.30
C GLU A 271 1.02 12.30 14.07
N LYS A 272 -0.29 12.34 14.39
CA LYS A 272 -0.99 11.23 15.04
C LYS A 272 -0.99 9.96 14.19
N LEU A 273 -1.23 10.09 12.88
CA LEU A 273 -1.22 8.96 11.94
C LEU A 273 0.19 8.37 11.78
N THR A 274 1.22 9.23 11.70
CA THR A 274 2.62 8.79 11.63
C THR A 274 3.03 8.03 12.91
N LEU A 275 2.68 8.54 14.08
CA LEU A 275 2.94 7.84 15.35
C LEU A 275 2.24 6.48 15.41
N ALA A 276 0.99 6.40 14.96
CA ALA A 276 0.25 5.14 14.92
C ALA A 276 0.90 4.13 13.94
N LEU A 277 1.38 4.58 12.79
CA LEU A 277 2.14 3.75 11.86
C LEU A 277 3.47 3.28 12.48
N GLN A 278 4.23 4.18 13.11
CA GLN A 278 5.50 3.86 13.77
C GLN A 278 5.34 2.86 14.91
N GLN A 279 4.30 2.97 15.71
CA GLN A 279 3.96 1.98 16.72
C GLN A 279 3.59 0.64 16.08
N SER A 280 2.84 0.65 14.97
CA SER A 280 2.49 -0.57 14.24
C SER A 280 3.71 -1.28 13.64
N VAL A 281 4.65 -0.58 13.00
CA VAL A 281 5.88 -1.20 12.46
C VAL A 281 6.81 -1.70 13.56
N SER A 282 6.68 -1.18 14.77
CA SER A 282 7.48 -1.60 15.94
C SER A 282 6.87 -2.78 16.70
N ASP A 283 5.57 -3.05 16.50
CA ASP A 283 4.82 -4.09 17.19
C ASP A 283 5.40 -5.49 16.89
N PRO A 284 5.81 -6.26 17.91
CA PRO A 284 6.37 -7.61 17.72
C PRO A 284 5.41 -8.58 17.02
N ASP A 285 4.09 -8.47 17.26
CA ASP A 285 3.09 -9.32 16.61
C ASP A 285 2.95 -9.00 15.12
N ILE A 286 3.02 -7.71 14.76
CA ILE A 286 3.04 -7.28 13.37
C ILE A 286 4.30 -7.80 12.67
N LYS A 287 5.48 -7.61 13.26
CA LYS A 287 6.75 -8.13 12.72
C LYS A 287 6.69 -9.63 12.50
N LYS A 288 6.27 -10.39 13.50
CA LYS A 288 6.15 -11.85 13.42
C LYS A 288 5.22 -12.30 12.28
N ARG A 289 4.09 -11.59 12.06
CA ARG A 289 3.16 -11.88 10.97
C ARG A 289 3.77 -11.56 9.60
N LEU A 290 4.47 -10.43 9.48
CA LEU A 290 5.15 -10.03 8.25
C LEU A 290 6.28 -11.03 7.90
N ASP A 291 7.11 -11.40 8.87
CA ASP A 291 8.19 -12.39 8.69
C ASP A 291 7.64 -13.76 8.23
N ALA A 292 6.51 -14.20 8.79
CA ALA A 292 5.84 -15.44 8.37
C ALA A 292 5.38 -15.41 6.90
N MET A 293 5.13 -14.21 6.35
CA MET A 293 4.78 -13.94 4.96
C MET A 293 5.99 -13.62 4.07
N GLY A 294 7.21 -13.63 4.62
CA GLY A 294 8.44 -13.36 3.88
C GLY A 294 8.65 -11.89 3.50
N ILE A 295 8.04 -10.97 4.25
CA ILE A 295 8.24 -9.52 4.13
C ILE A 295 8.64 -8.94 5.48
N SER A 296 9.15 -7.71 5.50
CA SER A 296 9.60 -7.06 6.73
C SER A 296 8.84 -5.75 6.99
N ALA A 297 8.60 -5.45 8.25
CA ALA A 297 8.29 -4.09 8.66
C ALA A 297 9.52 -3.19 8.40
N VAL A 298 9.28 -1.97 8.02
CA VAL A 298 10.37 -0.99 7.83
C VAL A 298 10.92 -0.49 9.18
N SER A 299 12.08 0.17 9.15
CA SER A 299 12.62 0.86 10.33
C SER A 299 11.79 2.10 10.70
N LEU A 300 11.93 2.58 11.95
CA LEU A 300 11.27 3.83 12.38
C LEU A 300 11.64 5.03 11.53
N GLU A 301 12.90 5.09 11.07
CA GLU A 301 13.38 6.14 10.16
C GLU A 301 12.63 6.12 8.82
N GLN A 302 12.38 4.93 8.28
CA GLN A 302 11.65 4.74 7.03
C GLN A 302 10.13 4.98 7.19
N ALA A 303 9.59 4.77 8.39
CA ALA A 303 8.19 5.05 8.72
C ALA A 303 7.97 6.54 9.03
N THR A 304 8.51 7.43 8.19
CA THR A 304 8.39 8.90 8.33
C THR A 304 7.92 9.55 7.02
N PRO A 305 7.24 10.70 7.12
CA PRO A 305 6.80 11.46 5.94
C PRO A 305 7.96 11.87 5.01
N SER A 306 9.10 12.27 5.59
CA SER A 306 10.28 12.70 4.83
C SER A 306 10.87 11.55 4.03
N TYR A 307 11.02 10.37 4.65
CA TYR A 307 11.56 9.20 3.97
C TYR A 307 10.63 8.74 2.84
N LEU A 308 9.32 8.62 3.10
CA LEU A 308 8.36 8.21 2.07
C LEU A 308 8.32 9.19 0.89
N ARG A 309 8.43 10.50 1.14
CA ARG A 309 8.50 11.51 0.08
C ARG A 309 9.75 11.34 -0.81
N SER A 310 10.90 11.10 -0.20
CA SER A 310 12.16 10.86 -0.93
C SER A 310 12.12 9.54 -1.69
N HIS A 311 11.58 8.49 -1.07
CA HIS A 311 11.41 7.17 -1.69
C HIS A 311 10.54 7.25 -2.95
N LEU A 312 9.37 7.91 -2.87
CA LEU A 312 8.48 8.10 -4.02
C LEU A 312 9.16 8.89 -5.15
N LYS A 313 9.90 9.95 -4.84
CA LYS A 313 10.64 10.71 -5.85
C LYS A 313 11.69 9.85 -6.56
N ASN A 314 12.46 9.08 -5.80
CA ASN A 314 13.44 8.15 -6.38
C ASN A 314 12.76 7.09 -7.28
N GLU A 315 11.62 6.54 -6.87
CA GLU A 315 10.85 5.62 -7.73
C GLU A 315 10.42 6.28 -9.05
N ILE A 316 9.96 7.53 -9.00
CA ILE A 316 9.55 8.27 -10.21
C ILE A 316 10.74 8.56 -11.14
N GLU A 317 11.93 8.84 -10.59
CA GLU A 317 13.13 9.15 -11.37
C GLU A 317 13.79 7.91 -11.98
N THR A 318 13.59 6.73 -11.38
CA THR A 318 14.25 5.48 -11.79
C THR A 318 13.40 4.60 -12.69
N LEU A 319 12.11 4.87 -12.80
CA LEU A 319 11.15 4.11 -13.60
C LEU A 319 10.76 4.85 -14.88
#